data_3de10af1db8e6fe8459a52b9c57e7dc9
#
_entry.id   3de10af1db8e6fe8459a52b9c57e7dc9
#
_cell.length_a   1.000
_cell.length_b   1.000
_cell.length_c   1.000
_cell.angle_alpha   90.00
_cell.angle_beta   90.00
_cell.angle_gamma   90.00
#
_symmetry.space_group_name_H-M   'P 1'
#
loop_
_entity.id
_entity.type
_entity.pdbx_description
1 polymer ?
#
loop_
_entity_poly.entity_id
_entity_poly.type
_entity_poly.pdbx_seq_one_letter_code
_entity_poly.pdbx_strand_id
1 'polypeptide(L)'
;MFHKNLKPFPENFLWGASTSAYQVEGAYNEDGKGLSVQDLHQPHSGITDFKVASDHYHRMKEDVKLMAELGMKAYRFSISWSRILPDGDGEINPKGIDFYNNLINELVSYGIEPIATMYHFDLPYALYEQGGWSNRKTIDAFEKYAKILFENFGDRIKYWLTINEQNVMINHPNAMNPGVVPTKKELYQQCHNMFVASAKATILCHSMVDNGKIGPAPNITAIYPEKCNPLDVIAADNWESIRCWLYLDMAVYGKYNSLVWSYLEEKGYTPVIEDGDMEIIAEAKPDFLGVNYYATATVSASRNDGTDCQPRNGDQQIMIGEEGVYRSAKNDYLEETEFGWLIDSVGMRVTLRRIYSRYNLPLIITENGLGAKDTISEDGRIHDDYRIDYLSRHFHQAQLAISDGVELIGYCPWAFIDLVSTHQGYGKRYGFVYVDREEDDLKELKRIKKDSFYWYQNVIKNNGLNN
;
A
#
# COMPACT_ATOMS: atom_id res chain seq x y z
N MET A 1 -15.09 -14.80 -18.07
CA MET A 1 -14.83 -15.71 -19.20
C MET A 1 -14.40 -17.04 -18.63
N PHE A 2 -14.83 -18.14 -19.20
CA PHE A 2 -14.38 -19.48 -18.82
C PHE A 2 -13.17 -19.85 -19.70
N HIS A 3 -12.07 -20.31 -19.08
CA HIS A 3 -10.88 -20.74 -19.77
C HIS A 3 -10.76 -22.26 -19.72
N LYS A 4 -10.57 -22.90 -20.88
CA LYS A 4 -10.30 -24.34 -20.96
C LYS A 4 -8.95 -24.69 -20.31
N ASN A 5 -7.93 -23.86 -20.60
CA ASN A 5 -6.59 -23.96 -20.05
C ASN A 5 -6.19 -22.57 -19.53
N LEU A 6 -5.65 -22.52 -18.34
CA LEU A 6 -5.11 -21.29 -17.78
C LEU A 6 -3.72 -21.01 -18.36
N LYS A 7 -3.44 -19.73 -18.63
CA LYS A 7 -2.08 -19.31 -18.92
C LYS A 7 -1.23 -19.45 -17.65
N PRO A 8 0.03 -19.91 -17.75
CA PRO A 8 0.94 -19.91 -16.61
C PRO A 8 1.28 -18.47 -16.22
N PHE A 9 1.76 -18.29 -15.01
CA PHE A 9 2.43 -17.05 -14.63
C PHE A 9 3.68 -16.85 -15.50
N PRO A 10 4.06 -15.60 -15.85
CA PRO A 10 5.30 -15.33 -16.59
C PRO A 10 6.53 -15.98 -15.94
N GLU A 11 7.52 -16.39 -16.71
CA GLU A 11 8.75 -17.01 -16.19
C GLU A 11 9.50 -16.09 -15.22
N ASN A 12 9.51 -14.78 -15.51
CA ASN A 12 10.14 -13.75 -14.68
C ASN A 12 9.15 -13.09 -13.74
N PHE A 13 8.10 -13.80 -13.31
CA PHE A 13 7.10 -13.25 -12.40
C PHE A 13 7.72 -12.91 -11.04
N LEU A 14 7.49 -11.69 -10.57
CA LEU A 14 8.04 -11.18 -9.31
C LEU A 14 7.22 -11.70 -8.11
N TRP A 15 7.41 -12.97 -7.77
CA TRP A 15 6.89 -13.55 -6.53
C TRP A 15 7.62 -12.93 -5.34
N GLY A 16 6.95 -12.07 -4.61
CA GLY A 16 7.57 -11.32 -3.51
C GLY A 16 6.79 -11.37 -2.22
N ALA A 17 7.08 -10.43 -1.36
CA ALA A 17 6.27 -10.02 -0.23
C ALA A 17 6.58 -8.55 0.09
N SER A 18 5.76 -7.92 0.92
CA SER A 18 5.88 -6.50 1.23
C SER A 18 5.95 -6.21 2.72
N THR A 19 6.51 -5.04 3.06
CA THR A 19 6.48 -4.41 4.37
C THR A 19 6.54 -2.88 4.22
N SER A 20 6.36 -2.15 5.32
CA SER A 20 6.68 -0.72 5.40
C SER A 20 7.68 -0.42 6.51
N ALA A 21 8.46 0.63 6.34
CA ALA A 21 9.54 1.01 7.27
C ALA A 21 9.04 1.17 8.71
N TYR A 22 8.06 2.04 8.94
CA TYR A 22 7.60 2.34 10.30
C TYR A 22 6.97 1.13 11.01
N GLN A 23 6.41 0.17 10.25
CA GLN A 23 5.74 -1.00 10.82
C GLN A 23 6.70 -2.14 11.18
N VAL A 24 7.92 -2.19 10.60
CA VAL A 24 8.86 -3.29 10.82
C VAL A 24 10.21 -2.87 11.39
N GLU A 25 10.74 -1.68 11.02
CA GLU A 25 12.13 -1.34 11.33
C GLU A 25 12.41 -1.20 12.81
N GLY A 26 11.59 -0.43 13.53
CA GLY A 26 11.96 0.01 14.87
C GLY A 26 13.09 1.04 14.84
N ALA A 27 13.95 1.04 15.88
CA ALA A 27 15.09 1.96 15.96
C ALA A 27 14.73 3.42 15.66
N TYR A 28 13.58 3.86 16.17
CA TYR A 28 12.90 5.12 15.80
C TYR A 28 13.72 6.38 16.10
N ASN A 29 14.65 6.32 17.04
CA ASN A 29 15.53 7.41 17.47
C ASN A 29 17.02 7.04 17.42
N GLU A 30 17.40 6.03 16.64
CA GLU A 30 18.77 5.57 16.51
C GLU A 30 19.43 6.08 15.23
N ASP A 31 20.76 6.15 15.27
CA ASP A 31 21.63 6.49 14.13
C ASP A 31 21.21 7.77 13.39
N GLY A 32 20.72 8.77 14.15
CA GLY A 32 20.39 10.07 13.62
C GLY A 32 19.05 10.14 12.85
N LYS A 33 18.20 9.11 12.94
CA LYS A 33 16.85 9.16 12.39
C LYS A 33 16.06 10.31 13.05
N GLY A 34 15.44 11.17 12.24
CA GLY A 34 14.45 12.14 12.71
C GLY A 34 13.11 11.47 13.04
N LEU A 35 12.28 12.18 13.80
CA LEU A 35 10.93 11.70 14.09
C LEU A 35 10.04 11.79 12.84
N SER A 36 9.18 10.81 12.67
CA SER A 36 8.04 10.84 11.75
C SER A 36 6.72 11.03 12.50
N VAL A 37 5.66 11.32 11.79
CA VAL A 37 4.30 11.39 12.36
C VAL A 37 3.89 10.06 12.98
N GLN A 38 4.41 8.92 12.52
CA GLN A 38 4.12 7.60 13.05
C GLN A 38 4.83 7.32 14.38
N ASP A 39 6.02 7.88 14.58
CA ASP A 39 6.75 7.75 15.85
C ASP A 39 6.04 8.48 17.01
N LEU A 40 5.21 9.47 16.68
CA LEU A 40 4.41 10.26 17.63
C LEU A 40 2.96 9.79 17.72
N HIS A 41 2.58 8.80 16.92
CA HIS A 41 1.24 8.22 17.01
C HIS A 41 0.99 7.66 18.41
N GLN A 42 -0.14 8.07 19.00
CA GLN A 42 -0.59 7.57 20.30
C GLN A 42 -1.53 6.38 20.05
N PRO A 43 -1.09 5.14 20.20
CA PRO A 43 -1.96 4.00 20.01
C PRO A 43 -3.05 3.97 21.09
N HIS A 44 -4.15 3.28 20.81
CA HIS A 44 -5.17 3.02 21.82
C HIS A 44 -4.58 2.18 22.97
N SER A 45 -5.15 2.29 24.17
CA SER A 45 -4.71 1.50 25.32
C SER A 45 -4.68 0.01 25.01
N GLY A 46 -3.57 -0.65 25.34
CA GLY A 46 -3.35 -2.08 25.07
C GLY A 46 -2.90 -2.40 23.65
N ILE A 47 -2.49 -1.40 22.87
CA ILE A 47 -1.92 -1.56 21.52
C ILE A 47 -0.50 -1.00 21.52
N THR A 48 0.45 -1.72 20.93
CA THR A 48 1.84 -1.30 20.85
C THR A 48 2.02 -0.12 19.88
N ASP A 49 3.06 0.69 20.15
CA ASP A 49 3.54 1.71 19.22
C ASP A 49 4.52 1.13 18.16
N PHE A 50 5.06 1.98 17.30
CA PHE A 50 5.98 1.61 16.22
C PHE A 50 7.47 1.70 16.60
N LYS A 51 7.81 2.05 17.85
CA LYS A 51 9.19 2.41 18.22
C LYS A 51 10.18 1.26 18.12
N VAL A 52 9.74 0.04 18.45
CA VAL A 52 10.54 -1.19 18.30
C VAL A 52 10.06 -1.99 17.10
N ALA A 53 8.76 -1.98 16.83
CA ALA A 53 8.12 -2.73 15.74
C ALA A 53 8.58 -4.21 15.73
N SER A 54 9.09 -4.71 14.61
CA SER A 54 9.65 -6.06 14.49
C SER A 54 11.18 -6.09 14.63
N ASP A 55 11.77 -4.95 14.95
CA ASP A 55 13.23 -4.81 15.08
C ASP A 55 14.01 -5.22 13.82
N HIS A 56 13.41 -4.98 12.65
CA HIS A 56 14.04 -5.28 11.36
C HIS A 56 15.34 -4.50 11.15
N TYR A 57 15.44 -3.29 11.71
CA TYR A 57 16.66 -2.48 11.62
C TYR A 57 17.90 -3.22 12.08
N HIS A 58 17.84 -3.89 13.24
CA HIS A 58 18.96 -4.66 13.79
C HIS A 58 19.04 -6.09 13.23
N ARG A 59 17.92 -6.65 12.76
CA ARG A 59 17.80 -8.04 12.31
C ARG A 59 17.69 -8.19 10.79
N MET A 60 17.97 -7.14 10.05
CA MET A 60 17.80 -7.08 8.58
C MET A 60 18.43 -8.29 7.87
N LYS A 61 19.65 -8.65 8.22
CA LYS A 61 20.35 -9.80 7.59
C LYS A 61 19.69 -11.15 7.90
N GLU A 62 19.15 -11.33 9.12
CA GLU A 62 18.38 -12.52 9.49
C GLU A 62 17.10 -12.59 8.64
N ASP A 63 16.39 -11.46 8.54
CA ASP A 63 15.15 -11.39 7.82
C ASP A 63 15.35 -11.59 6.29
N VAL A 64 16.38 -10.97 5.69
CA VAL A 64 16.69 -11.18 4.26
C VAL A 64 17.12 -12.62 3.98
N LYS A 65 17.84 -13.27 4.90
CA LYS A 65 18.15 -14.70 4.77
C LYS A 65 16.90 -15.58 4.77
N LEU A 66 15.89 -15.24 5.57
CA LEU A 66 14.60 -15.94 5.55
C LEU A 66 13.82 -15.67 4.25
N MET A 67 13.91 -14.46 3.69
CA MET A 67 13.35 -14.15 2.35
C MET A 67 14.00 -15.03 1.26
N ALA A 68 15.31 -15.15 1.30
CA ALA A 68 16.07 -16.02 0.39
C ALA A 68 15.69 -17.49 0.56
N GLU A 69 15.54 -17.96 1.80
CA GLU A 69 15.07 -19.33 2.09
C GLU A 69 13.66 -19.57 1.57
N LEU A 70 12.74 -18.58 1.70
CA LEU A 70 11.40 -18.62 1.11
C LEU A 70 11.45 -18.71 -0.43
N GLY A 71 12.54 -18.27 -1.03
CA GLY A 71 12.73 -18.27 -2.48
C GLY A 71 12.19 -17.02 -3.17
N MET A 72 11.97 -15.94 -2.42
CA MET A 72 11.43 -14.69 -2.95
C MET A 72 12.23 -14.19 -4.16
N LYS A 73 11.52 -13.67 -5.15
CA LYS A 73 12.09 -13.03 -6.35
C LYS A 73 12.09 -11.51 -6.25
N ALA A 74 11.25 -10.96 -5.39
CA ALA A 74 11.20 -9.53 -5.13
C ALA A 74 10.85 -9.25 -3.66
N TYR A 75 11.31 -8.12 -3.14
CA TYR A 75 10.90 -7.60 -1.85
C TYR A 75 10.48 -6.15 -1.99
N ARG A 76 9.19 -5.87 -1.71
CA ARG A 76 8.70 -4.50 -1.66
C ARG A 76 8.81 -3.97 -0.24
N PHE A 77 9.54 -2.89 -0.06
CA PHE A 77 9.73 -2.20 1.21
C PHE A 77 9.58 -0.69 1.03
N SER A 78 9.38 0.05 2.10
CA SER A 78 9.45 1.50 2.03
C SER A 78 10.76 2.01 2.64
N ILE A 79 11.19 3.17 2.17
CA ILE A 79 12.34 3.90 2.71
C ILE A 79 11.81 4.98 3.65
N SER A 80 12.23 4.97 4.92
CA SER A 80 11.83 6.00 5.88
C SER A 80 12.46 7.34 5.52
N TRP A 81 11.64 8.30 5.13
CA TRP A 81 12.09 9.63 4.73
C TRP A 81 12.88 10.31 5.85
N SER A 82 12.40 10.26 7.10
CA SER A 82 13.09 10.85 8.25
C SER A 82 14.37 10.11 8.66
N ARG A 83 14.63 8.89 8.14
CA ARG A 83 15.92 8.22 8.32
C ARG A 83 16.96 8.74 7.34
N ILE A 84 16.54 9.13 6.14
CA ILE A 84 17.42 9.72 5.10
C ILE A 84 17.65 11.21 5.34
N LEU A 85 16.57 11.95 5.59
CA LEU A 85 16.55 13.38 5.87
C LEU A 85 15.83 13.62 7.20
N PRO A 86 16.53 13.70 8.34
CA PRO A 86 15.92 13.80 9.67
C PRO A 86 14.90 14.93 9.81
N ASP A 87 15.18 16.08 9.18
CA ASP A 87 14.30 17.25 9.16
C ASP A 87 13.39 17.31 7.92
N GLY A 88 13.43 16.27 7.10
CA GLY A 88 12.64 16.15 5.86
C GLY A 88 13.19 16.91 4.67
N ASP A 89 13.92 18.01 4.87
CA ASP A 89 14.55 18.86 3.82
C ASP A 89 15.95 19.38 4.22
N GLY A 90 16.51 18.92 5.33
CA GLY A 90 17.81 19.33 5.84
C GLY A 90 19.00 18.57 5.26
N GLU A 91 19.96 18.30 6.11
CA GLU A 91 21.15 17.53 5.80
C GLU A 91 20.87 16.03 5.66
N ILE A 92 21.62 15.37 4.79
CA ILE A 92 21.51 13.92 4.59
C ILE A 92 22.09 13.20 5.80
N ASN A 93 21.38 12.22 6.33
CA ASN A 93 21.87 11.31 7.35
C ASN A 93 22.66 10.16 6.72
N PRO A 94 24.01 10.13 6.80
CA PRO A 94 24.80 9.09 6.16
C PRO A 94 24.52 7.70 6.71
N LYS A 95 24.18 7.57 8.00
CA LYS A 95 23.84 6.27 8.60
C LYS A 95 22.51 5.70 8.06
N GLY A 96 21.55 6.57 7.74
CA GLY A 96 20.32 6.18 7.07
C GLY A 96 20.60 5.66 5.66
N ILE A 97 21.46 6.34 4.91
CA ILE A 97 21.92 5.88 3.59
C ILE A 97 22.63 4.52 3.73
N ASP A 98 23.51 4.36 4.70
CA ASP A 98 24.26 3.10 4.92
C ASP A 98 23.35 1.93 5.25
N PHE A 99 22.31 2.15 6.06
CA PHE A 99 21.33 1.11 6.39
C PHE A 99 20.64 0.57 5.13
N TYR A 100 20.08 1.46 4.29
CA TYR A 100 19.40 1.02 3.07
C TYR A 100 20.37 0.48 2.02
N ASN A 101 21.59 0.99 1.93
CA ASN A 101 22.64 0.39 1.09
C ASN A 101 22.92 -1.06 1.51
N ASN A 102 23.02 -1.33 2.82
CA ASN A 102 23.24 -2.67 3.34
C ASN A 102 22.05 -3.59 3.05
N LEU A 103 20.81 -3.11 3.25
CA LEU A 103 19.59 -3.87 2.91
C LEU A 103 19.55 -4.22 1.42
N ILE A 104 19.73 -3.23 0.55
CA ILE A 104 19.68 -3.42 -0.91
C ILE A 104 20.79 -4.37 -1.37
N ASN A 105 22.02 -4.21 -0.88
CA ASN A 105 23.13 -5.09 -1.21
C ASN A 105 22.86 -6.53 -0.77
N GLU A 106 22.30 -6.72 0.43
CA GLU A 106 21.95 -8.05 0.93
C GLU A 106 20.87 -8.71 0.05
N LEU A 107 19.81 -7.97 -0.33
CA LEU A 107 18.77 -8.47 -1.24
C LEU A 107 19.34 -8.88 -2.59
N VAL A 108 20.11 -8.00 -3.21
CA VAL A 108 20.74 -8.25 -4.53
C VAL A 108 21.67 -9.45 -4.48
N SER A 109 22.42 -9.64 -3.35
CA SER A 109 23.32 -10.78 -3.18
C SER A 109 22.61 -12.13 -3.23
N TYR A 110 21.34 -12.18 -2.86
CA TYR A 110 20.46 -13.36 -2.97
C TYR A 110 19.62 -13.40 -4.26
N GLY A 111 19.80 -12.43 -5.17
CA GLY A 111 19.00 -12.34 -6.41
C GLY A 111 17.54 -11.92 -6.16
N ILE A 112 17.27 -11.22 -5.07
CA ILE A 112 15.95 -10.66 -4.75
C ILE A 112 15.88 -9.24 -5.30
N GLU A 113 14.93 -8.98 -6.21
CA GLU A 113 14.72 -7.65 -6.80
C GLU A 113 14.13 -6.69 -5.76
N PRO A 114 14.79 -5.56 -5.45
CA PRO A 114 14.23 -4.56 -4.55
C PRO A 114 13.16 -3.72 -5.25
N ILE A 115 12.00 -3.58 -4.63
CA ILE A 115 10.93 -2.67 -5.04
C ILE A 115 10.77 -1.62 -3.94
N ALA A 116 11.19 -0.40 -4.19
CA ALA A 116 11.22 0.64 -3.17
C ALA A 116 10.01 1.57 -3.23
N THR A 117 9.32 1.74 -2.12
CA THR A 117 8.30 2.77 -1.92
C THR A 117 8.94 3.97 -1.22
N MET A 118 8.85 5.15 -1.83
CA MET A 118 9.49 6.35 -1.29
C MET A 118 8.78 6.87 -0.04
N TYR A 119 7.45 6.84 -0.02
CA TYR A 119 6.66 7.36 1.09
C TYR A 119 5.51 6.43 1.45
N HIS A 120 5.45 6.03 2.73
CA HIS A 120 4.44 5.11 3.25
C HIS A 120 3.88 5.61 4.60
N PHE A 121 3.18 6.76 4.60
CA PHE A 121 2.51 7.41 5.74
C PHE A 121 3.44 7.99 6.82
N ASP A 122 4.74 7.91 6.70
CA ASP A 122 5.73 8.28 7.70
C ASP A 122 6.40 9.65 7.41
N LEU A 123 5.56 10.69 7.22
CA LEU A 123 6.04 12.05 6.95
C LEU A 123 6.98 12.50 8.07
N PRO A 124 8.18 13.06 7.74
CA PRO A 124 9.03 13.70 8.74
C PRO A 124 8.26 14.72 9.58
N TYR A 125 8.37 14.60 10.89
CA TYR A 125 7.59 15.45 11.81
C TYR A 125 7.92 16.92 11.65
N ALA A 126 9.17 17.27 11.34
CA ALA A 126 9.57 18.64 11.07
C ALA A 126 8.85 19.25 9.84
N LEU A 127 8.53 18.46 8.82
CA LEU A 127 7.67 18.92 7.71
C LEU A 127 6.21 19.03 8.13
N TYR A 128 5.74 18.08 8.97
CA TYR A 128 4.37 18.12 9.50
C TYR A 128 4.12 19.40 10.30
N GLU A 129 5.04 19.81 11.18
CA GLU A 129 4.97 21.07 11.95
C GLU A 129 4.92 22.31 11.06
N GLN A 130 5.43 22.23 9.84
CA GLN A 130 5.38 23.29 8.84
C GLN A 130 4.12 23.25 7.96
N GLY A 131 3.15 22.39 8.28
CA GLY A 131 1.88 22.22 7.54
C GLY A 131 1.80 20.96 6.68
N GLY A 132 2.82 20.09 6.70
CA GLY A 132 2.83 18.80 6.03
C GLY A 132 2.46 18.90 4.54
N TRP A 133 1.63 17.99 4.06
CA TRP A 133 1.20 17.99 2.66
C TRP A 133 0.26 19.15 2.28
N SER A 134 -0.25 19.92 3.24
CA SER A 134 -0.96 21.18 2.94
C SER A 134 0.01 22.31 2.54
N ASN A 135 1.28 22.20 2.90
CA ASN A 135 2.32 23.17 2.54
C ASN A 135 3.00 22.75 1.21
N ARG A 136 2.95 23.60 0.22
CA ARG A 136 3.59 23.33 -1.09
C ARG A 136 5.10 23.08 -1.02
N LYS A 137 5.81 23.63 -0.03
CA LYS A 137 7.23 23.33 0.19
C LYS A 137 7.51 21.84 0.39
N THR A 138 6.52 21.08 0.84
CA THR A 138 6.65 19.62 0.96
C THR A 138 6.83 18.94 -0.41
N ILE A 139 6.32 19.54 -1.49
CA ILE A 139 6.55 19.06 -2.86
C ILE A 139 8.05 19.12 -3.21
N ASP A 140 8.70 20.26 -2.94
CA ASP A 140 10.12 20.45 -3.23
C ASP A 140 11.00 19.60 -2.32
N ALA A 141 10.60 19.44 -1.05
CA ALA A 141 11.26 18.54 -0.10
C ALA A 141 11.18 17.07 -0.57
N PHE A 142 10.04 16.63 -1.11
CA PHE A 142 9.88 15.29 -1.67
C PHE A 142 10.69 15.08 -2.94
N GLU A 143 10.75 16.07 -3.82
CA GLU A 143 11.59 16.05 -5.02
C GLU A 143 13.08 15.90 -4.66
N LYS A 144 13.55 16.68 -3.68
CA LYS A 144 14.93 16.57 -3.14
C LYS A 144 15.18 15.18 -2.55
N TYR A 145 14.25 14.67 -1.76
CA TYR A 145 14.34 13.34 -1.19
C TYR A 145 14.40 12.25 -2.28
N ALA A 146 13.51 12.30 -3.27
CA ALA A 146 13.52 11.37 -4.39
C ALA A 146 14.86 11.41 -5.14
N LYS A 147 15.41 12.60 -5.41
CA LYS A 147 16.73 12.77 -6.03
C LYS A 147 17.83 12.07 -5.23
N ILE A 148 17.85 12.24 -3.91
CA ILE A 148 18.82 11.59 -3.02
C ILE A 148 18.70 10.07 -3.10
N LEU A 149 17.47 9.52 -3.14
CA LEU A 149 17.26 8.09 -3.28
C LEU A 149 17.80 7.56 -4.61
N PHE A 150 17.56 8.25 -5.71
CA PHE A 150 18.07 7.86 -7.04
C PHE A 150 19.58 7.93 -7.11
N GLU A 151 20.21 8.97 -6.56
CA GLU A 151 21.66 9.10 -6.52
C GLU A 151 22.36 8.00 -5.73
N ASN A 152 21.72 7.48 -4.65
CA ASN A 152 22.35 6.51 -3.77
C ASN A 152 21.96 5.05 -4.04
N PHE A 153 20.80 4.80 -4.66
CA PHE A 153 20.24 3.47 -4.81
C PHE A 153 19.78 3.13 -6.24
N GLY A 154 19.72 4.12 -7.15
CA GLY A 154 19.22 3.94 -8.51
C GLY A 154 20.06 3.01 -9.39
N ASP A 155 21.30 2.73 -8.99
CA ASP A 155 22.17 1.75 -9.65
C ASP A 155 21.74 0.29 -9.41
N ARG A 156 20.95 0.01 -8.36
CA ARG A 156 20.53 -1.33 -7.93
C ARG A 156 19.01 -1.52 -7.85
N ILE A 157 18.26 -0.45 -7.59
CA ILE A 157 16.78 -0.50 -7.56
C ILE A 157 16.22 -0.09 -8.92
N LYS A 158 15.48 -0.99 -9.54
CA LYS A 158 14.80 -0.74 -10.82
C LYS A 158 13.34 -0.34 -10.65
N TYR A 159 12.65 -0.87 -9.64
CA TYR A 159 11.23 -0.64 -9.43
C TYR A 159 10.98 0.31 -8.27
N TRP A 160 10.32 1.43 -8.58
CA TRP A 160 10.03 2.50 -7.62
C TRP A 160 8.52 2.75 -7.51
N LEU A 161 8.06 2.96 -6.29
CA LEU A 161 6.71 3.41 -6.00
C LEU A 161 6.79 4.77 -5.30
N THR A 162 6.02 5.74 -5.79
CA THR A 162 6.11 7.11 -5.26
C THR A 162 5.49 7.22 -3.89
N ILE A 163 4.17 7.19 -3.80
CA ILE A 163 3.37 7.36 -2.58
C ILE A 163 2.46 6.16 -2.41
N ASN A 164 2.52 5.52 -1.24
CA ASN A 164 1.61 4.44 -0.89
C ASN A 164 0.23 4.98 -0.54
N GLU A 165 -0.81 4.38 -1.10
CA GLU A 165 -2.22 4.54 -0.73
C GLU A 165 -2.67 5.99 -0.49
N GLN A 166 -2.24 6.90 -1.36
CA GLN A 166 -2.63 8.32 -1.28
C GLN A 166 -4.15 8.52 -1.15
N ASN A 167 -4.94 7.63 -1.73
CA ASN A 167 -6.40 7.67 -1.70
C ASN A 167 -7.03 7.29 -0.35
N VAL A 168 -6.30 6.58 0.51
CA VAL A 168 -6.78 6.19 1.85
C VAL A 168 -6.86 7.39 2.78
N MET A 169 -6.06 8.43 2.55
CA MET A 169 -6.02 9.65 3.35
C MET A 169 -7.39 10.33 3.49
N ILE A 170 -8.23 10.31 2.45
CA ILE A 170 -9.56 10.93 2.46
C ILE A 170 -10.48 10.26 3.49
N ASN A 171 -10.31 8.95 3.71
CA ASN A 171 -11.14 8.17 4.64
C ASN A 171 -10.51 8.04 6.02
N HIS A 172 -9.19 8.03 6.07
CA HIS A 172 -8.39 7.84 7.28
C HIS A 172 -7.42 9.00 7.48
N PRO A 173 -7.93 10.23 7.65
CA PRO A 173 -7.10 11.43 7.72
C PRO A 173 -6.09 11.38 8.87
N ASN A 174 -6.40 10.68 9.95
CA ASN A 174 -5.51 10.53 11.11
C ASN A 174 -4.25 9.71 10.81
N ALA A 175 -4.24 8.90 9.74
CA ALA A 175 -3.06 8.12 9.37
C ALA A 175 -1.85 9.00 9.01
N MET A 176 -2.10 10.21 8.52
CA MET A 176 -1.05 11.16 8.10
C MET A 176 -1.11 12.50 8.84
N ASN A 177 -2.14 12.74 9.65
CA ASN A 177 -2.35 13.99 10.36
C ASN A 177 -2.64 13.73 11.85
N PRO A 178 -1.62 13.31 12.64
CA PRO A 178 -1.83 12.97 14.04
C PRO A 178 -2.32 14.19 14.84
N GLY A 179 -3.40 14.01 15.60
CA GLY A 179 -3.96 15.03 16.48
C GLY A 179 -4.79 16.14 15.82
N VAL A 180 -4.85 16.17 14.48
CA VAL A 180 -5.69 17.12 13.74
C VAL A 180 -6.45 16.36 12.66
N VAL A 181 -7.76 16.63 12.55
CA VAL A 181 -8.58 16.08 11.45
C VAL A 181 -8.77 17.19 10.42
N PRO A 182 -8.06 17.15 9.27
CA PRO A 182 -8.24 18.11 8.21
C PRO A 182 -9.66 18.03 7.62
N THR A 183 -10.16 19.15 7.13
CA THR A 183 -11.40 19.17 6.34
C THR A 183 -11.21 18.42 5.02
N LYS A 184 -12.28 17.94 4.41
CA LYS A 184 -12.19 17.28 3.09
C LYS A 184 -11.56 18.17 2.01
N LYS A 185 -11.80 19.48 2.06
CA LYS A 185 -11.14 20.43 1.17
C LYS A 185 -9.61 20.42 1.34
N GLU A 186 -9.14 20.44 2.59
CA GLU A 186 -7.71 20.37 2.88
C GLU A 186 -7.13 19.00 2.45
N LEU A 187 -7.85 17.91 2.67
CA LEU A 187 -7.40 16.58 2.21
C LEU A 187 -7.27 16.50 0.68
N TYR A 188 -8.20 17.08 -0.08
CA TYR A 188 -8.07 17.13 -1.55
C TYR A 188 -6.96 18.08 -2.00
N GLN A 189 -6.66 19.14 -1.25
CA GLN A 189 -5.46 19.97 -1.48
C GLN A 189 -4.18 19.17 -1.22
N GLN A 190 -4.11 18.41 -0.14
CA GLN A 190 -2.99 17.52 0.14
C GLN A 190 -2.83 16.48 -0.97
N CYS A 191 -3.92 15.89 -1.45
CA CYS A 191 -3.89 14.97 -2.59
C CYS A 191 -3.31 15.62 -3.85
N HIS A 192 -3.71 16.87 -4.16
CA HIS A 192 -3.19 17.59 -5.31
C HIS A 192 -1.68 17.81 -5.19
N ASN A 193 -1.21 18.27 -4.03
CA ASN A 193 0.21 18.46 -3.78
C ASN A 193 1.00 17.15 -3.90
N MET A 194 0.43 16.02 -3.45
CA MET A 194 1.03 14.69 -3.63
C MET A 194 1.07 14.25 -5.10
N PHE A 195 0.08 14.61 -5.93
CA PHE A 195 0.13 14.35 -7.37
C PHE A 195 1.31 15.09 -8.03
N VAL A 196 1.49 16.37 -7.70
CA VAL A 196 2.63 17.16 -8.20
C VAL A 196 3.97 16.57 -7.73
N ALA A 197 4.07 16.22 -6.46
CA ALA A 197 5.28 15.60 -5.88
C ALA A 197 5.62 14.25 -6.55
N SER A 198 4.61 13.39 -6.73
CA SER A 198 4.77 12.11 -7.44
C SER A 198 5.19 12.30 -8.89
N ALA A 199 4.64 13.30 -9.56
CA ALA A 199 4.99 13.62 -10.94
C ALA A 199 6.45 14.07 -11.07
N LYS A 200 6.89 14.99 -10.22
CA LYS A 200 8.31 15.42 -10.16
C LYS A 200 9.25 14.24 -9.92
N ALA A 201 8.93 13.36 -8.97
CA ALA A 201 9.73 12.15 -8.70
C ALA A 201 9.76 11.20 -9.91
N THR A 202 8.64 11.06 -10.63
CA THR A 202 8.56 10.23 -11.85
C THR A 202 9.48 10.77 -12.95
N ILE A 203 9.44 12.05 -13.22
CA ILE A 203 10.31 12.71 -14.20
C ILE A 203 11.80 12.56 -13.81
N LEU A 204 12.11 12.76 -12.52
CA LEU A 204 13.48 12.55 -12.02
C LEU A 204 13.94 11.10 -12.19
N CYS A 205 13.10 10.11 -11.88
CA CYS A 205 13.43 8.69 -12.05
C CYS A 205 13.85 8.40 -13.49
N HIS A 206 13.06 8.84 -14.46
CA HIS A 206 13.33 8.62 -15.89
C HIS A 206 14.61 9.33 -16.37
N SER A 207 15.00 10.42 -15.73
CA SER A 207 16.22 11.17 -16.08
C SER A 207 17.50 10.66 -15.40
N MET A 208 17.37 9.98 -14.25
CA MET A 208 18.51 9.65 -13.37
C MET A 208 18.77 8.16 -13.22
N VAL A 209 17.76 7.30 -13.40
CA VAL A 209 17.86 5.86 -13.14
C VAL A 209 17.82 5.08 -14.46
N ASP A 210 18.94 4.47 -14.81
CA ASP A 210 19.04 3.67 -16.02
C ASP A 210 18.07 2.47 -15.98
N ASN A 211 17.14 2.43 -16.94
CA ASN A 211 16.05 1.43 -16.99
C ASN A 211 15.13 1.43 -15.75
N GLY A 212 15.10 2.53 -15.02
CA GLY A 212 14.18 2.72 -13.89
C GLY A 212 12.73 2.60 -14.31
N LYS A 213 11.92 1.95 -13.47
CA LYS A 213 10.48 1.78 -13.61
C LYS A 213 9.82 2.39 -12.39
N ILE A 214 8.88 3.29 -12.61
CA ILE A 214 8.22 4.00 -11.52
C ILE A 214 6.70 4.02 -11.72
N GLY A 215 5.96 3.94 -10.60
CA GLY A 215 4.50 3.99 -10.64
C GLY A 215 3.88 4.38 -9.30
N PRO A 216 2.56 4.62 -9.29
CA PRO A 216 1.79 4.82 -8.06
C PRO A 216 1.48 3.48 -7.38
N ALA A 217 1.10 3.52 -6.10
CA ALA A 217 0.63 2.35 -5.34
C ALA A 217 -0.67 2.67 -4.56
N PRO A 218 -1.79 2.97 -5.23
CA PRO A 218 -3.04 3.23 -4.54
C PRO A 218 -3.71 1.94 -4.06
N ASN A 219 -4.58 2.08 -3.05
CA ASN A 219 -5.52 1.05 -2.64
C ASN A 219 -6.70 1.05 -3.63
N ILE A 220 -6.81 0.02 -4.44
CA ILE A 220 -7.85 -0.08 -5.48
C ILE A 220 -8.66 -1.34 -5.29
N THR A 221 -9.96 -1.20 -5.38
CA THR A 221 -10.88 -2.33 -5.22
C THR A 221 -12.07 -2.25 -6.17
N ALA A 222 -12.67 -3.40 -6.45
CA ALA A 222 -13.96 -3.44 -7.10
C ALA A 222 -15.05 -2.95 -6.15
N ILE A 223 -16.03 -2.28 -6.72
CA ILE A 223 -17.23 -1.81 -6.01
C ILE A 223 -18.46 -2.50 -6.58
N TYR A 224 -19.38 -2.86 -5.71
CA TYR A 224 -20.65 -3.48 -6.10
C TYR A 224 -21.82 -2.58 -5.75
N PRO A 225 -22.83 -2.45 -6.65
CA PRO A 225 -24.11 -1.92 -6.26
C PRO A 225 -24.82 -2.93 -5.34
N GLU A 226 -25.51 -2.45 -4.30
CA GLU A 226 -26.28 -3.32 -3.39
C GLU A 226 -27.31 -4.16 -4.15
N LYS A 227 -27.94 -3.58 -5.16
CA LYS A 227 -28.96 -4.21 -6.01
C LYS A 227 -28.76 -3.81 -7.48
N CYS A 228 -29.42 -4.54 -8.37
CA CYS A 228 -29.51 -4.19 -9.80
C CYS A 228 -30.39 -2.92 -10.04
N ASN A 229 -30.56 -2.08 -9.05
CA ASN A 229 -31.23 -0.80 -9.18
C ASN A 229 -30.31 0.20 -9.89
N PRO A 230 -30.76 0.90 -10.94
CA PRO A 230 -29.92 1.88 -11.66
C PRO A 230 -29.31 2.96 -10.77
N LEU A 231 -29.98 3.39 -9.71
CA LEU A 231 -29.43 4.37 -8.78
C LEU A 231 -28.30 3.79 -7.90
N ASP A 232 -28.36 2.50 -7.56
CA ASP A 232 -27.26 1.82 -6.85
C ASP A 232 -26.05 1.66 -7.77
N VAL A 233 -26.27 1.44 -9.09
CA VAL A 233 -25.20 1.42 -10.10
C VAL A 233 -24.51 2.78 -10.21
N ILE A 234 -25.29 3.88 -10.25
CA ILE A 234 -24.73 5.26 -10.23
C ILE A 234 -23.93 5.49 -8.94
N ALA A 235 -24.41 5.03 -7.78
CA ALA A 235 -23.68 5.15 -6.52
C ALA A 235 -22.33 4.40 -6.56
N ALA A 236 -22.30 3.22 -7.18
CA ALA A 236 -21.07 2.45 -7.37
C ALA A 236 -20.09 3.17 -8.33
N ASP A 237 -20.57 3.70 -9.45
CA ASP A 237 -19.74 4.47 -10.39
C ASP A 237 -19.17 5.75 -9.74
N ASN A 238 -19.96 6.44 -8.91
CA ASN A 238 -19.52 7.61 -8.15
C ASN A 238 -18.38 7.22 -7.18
N TRP A 239 -18.58 6.15 -6.40
CA TRP A 239 -17.58 5.67 -5.46
C TRP A 239 -16.28 5.32 -6.18
N GLU A 240 -16.36 4.54 -7.26
CA GLU A 240 -15.20 4.09 -8.02
C GLU A 240 -14.43 5.27 -8.63
N SER A 241 -15.14 6.25 -9.14
CA SER A 241 -14.54 7.47 -9.71
C SER A 241 -13.78 8.28 -8.67
N ILE A 242 -14.38 8.50 -7.49
CA ILE A 242 -13.81 9.33 -6.43
C ILE A 242 -12.67 8.60 -5.69
N ARG A 243 -12.82 7.29 -5.48
CA ARG A 243 -11.89 6.50 -4.63
C ARG A 243 -10.77 5.81 -5.40
N CYS A 244 -10.99 5.51 -6.68
CA CYS A 244 -10.06 4.77 -7.50
C CYS A 244 -9.57 5.58 -8.70
N TRP A 245 -10.50 5.98 -9.58
CA TRP A 245 -10.12 6.57 -10.86
C TRP A 245 -9.48 7.94 -10.74
N LEU A 246 -9.85 8.77 -9.77
CA LEU A 246 -9.18 10.05 -9.51
C LEU A 246 -7.65 9.85 -9.46
N TYR A 247 -7.17 8.90 -8.70
CA TYR A 247 -5.74 8.71 -8.44
C TYR A 247 -5.01 8.10 -9.62
N LEU A 248 -5.62 7.13 -10.29
CA LEU A 248 -5.04 6.50 -11.46
C LEU A 248 -5.14 7.39 -12.72
N ASP A 249 -6.24 8.12 -12.92
CA ASP A 249 -6.37 9.07 -14.03
C ASP A 249 -5.36 10.21 -13.92
N MET A 250 -5.14 10.73 -12.71
CA MET A 250 -4.10 11.74 -12.47
C MET A 250 -2.71 11.19 -12.79
N ALA A 251 -2.38 9.97 -12.35
CA ALA A 251 -1.07 9.37 -12.60
C ALA A 251 -0.83 9.03 -14.08
N VAL A 252 -1.86 8.54 -14.81
CA VAL A 252 -1.68 8.03 -16.19
C VAL A 252 -2.02 9.09 -17.23
N TYR A 253 -3.15 9.79 -17.07
CA TYR A 253 -3.61 10.76 -18.04
C TYR A 253 -3.21 12.20 -17.71
N GLY A 254 -2.79 12.47 -16.47
CA GLY A 254 -2.36 13.78 -16.01
C GLY A 254 -3.52 14.79 -15.91
N LYS A 255 -4.73 14.32 -15.62
CA LYS A 255 -5.90 15.19 -15.54
C LYS A 255 -6.98 14.67 -14.59
N TYR A 256 -7.71 15.58 -13.99
CA TYR A 256 -8.95 15.27 -13.31
C TYR A 256 -9.99 14.79 -14.32
N ASN A 257 -10.67 13.68 -14.05
CA ASN A 257 -11.82 13.31 -14.86
C ASN A 257 -13.02 14.23 -14.53
N SER A 258 -13.91 14.41 -15.49
CA SER A 258 -15.01 15.40 -15.39
C SER A 258 -16.00 15.07 -14.28
N LEU A 259 -16.26 13.79 -13.98
CA LEU A 259 -17.17 13.39 -12.91
C LEU A 259 -16.60 13.77 -11.54
N VAL A 260 -15.32 13.48 -11.32
CA VAL A 260 -14.65 13.86 -10.06
C VAL A 260 -14.57 15.38 -9.93
N TRP A 261 -14.24 16.09 -11.00
CA TRP A 261 -14.17 17.55 -10.95
C TRP A 261 -15.53 18.16 -10.59
N SER A 262 -16.61 17.70 -11.22
CA SER A 262 -17.98 18.13 -10.90
C SER A 262 -18.35 17.86 -9.44
N TYR A 263 -17.95 16.68 -8.90
CA TYR A 263 -18.14 16.36 -7.49
C TYR A 263 -17.37 17.33 -6.57
N LEU A 264 -16.10 17.63 -6.89
CA LEU A 264 -15.28 18.55 -6.09
C LEU A 264 -15.88 19.98 -6.11
N GLU A 265 -16.37 20.45 -7.25
CA GLU A 265 -17.04 21.75 -7.38
C GLU A 265 -18.32 21.79 -6.56
N GLU A 266 -19.21 20.80 -6.71
CA GLU A 266 -20.48 20.74 -5.99
C GLU A 266 -20.29 20.73 -4.46
N LYS A 267 -19.26 20.03 -3.99
CA LYS A 267 -18.92 19.93 -2.55
C LYS A 267 -18.05 21.08 -2.03
N GLY A 268 -17.54 21.94 -2.89
CA GLY A 268 -16.60 22.99 -2.52
C GLY A 268 -15.22 22.46 -2.08
N TYR A 269 -14.81 21.31 -2.62
CA TYR A 269 -13.54 20.62 -2.28
C TYR A 269 -12.45 20.82 -3.33
N THR A 270 -12.67 21.64 -4.36
CA THR A 270 -11.68 21.91 -5.40
C THR A 270 -10.36 22.40 -4.78
N PRO A 271 -9.23 21.75 -5.13
CA PRO A 271 -7.93 22.23 -4.70
C PRO A 271 -7.52 23.49 -5.45
N VAL A 272 -6.62 24.25 -4.88
CA VAL A 272 -5.89 25.30 -5.59
C VAL A 272 -4.87 24.61 -6.49
N ILE A 273 -4.92 24.90 -7.78
CA ILE A 273 -3.99 24.44 -8.80
C ILE A 273 -3.14 25.64 -9.19
N GLU A 274 -1.84 25.57 -9.02
CA GLU A 274 -0.92 26.63 -9.42
C GLU A 274 -0.46 26.45 -10.88
N ASP A 275 0.04 27.53 -11.46
CA ASP A 275 0.58 27.53 -12.83
C ASP A 275 1.70 26.48 -12.97
N GLY A 276 1.58 25.61 -13.96
CA GLY A 276 2.54 24.52 -14.21
C GLY A 276 2.23 23.18 -13.53
N ASP A 277 1.34 23.11 -12.55
CA ASP A 277 1.01 21.86 -11.85
C ASP A 277 0.50 20.80 -12.80
N MET A 278 -0.47 21.14 -13.62
CA MET A 278 -1.11 20.17 -14.51
C MET A 278 -0.21 19.76 -15.66
N GLU A 279 0.68 20.63 -16.11
CA GLU A 279 1.70 20.35 -17.12
C GLU A 279 2.71 19.33 -16.61
N ILE A 280 3.22 19.51 -15.39
CA ILE A 280 4.14 18.56 -14.73
C ILE A 280 3.46 17.21 -14.53
N ILE A 281 2.22 17.18 -14.03
CA ILE A 281 1.48 15.93 -13.84
C ILE A 281 1.22 15.24 -15.19
N ALA A 282 0.90 15.99 -16.24
CA ALA A 282 0.67 15.43 -17.57
C ALA A 282 1.93 14.89 -18.25
N GLU A 283 3.10 15.47 -17.96
CA GLU A 283 4.41 15.00 -18.44
C GLU A 283 4.82 13.68 -17.82
N ALA A 284 4.59 13.51 -16.52
CA ALA A 284 4.95 12.32 -15.78
C ALA A 284 4.12 11.10 -16.21
N LYS A 285 4.78 10.05 -16.70
CA LYS A 285 4.12 8.81 -17.14
C LYS A 285 4.61 7.62 -16.31
N PRO A 286 3.72 6.89 -15.63
CA PRO A 286 4.12 5.68 -14.93
C PRO A 286 4.46 4.56 -15.90
N ASP A 287 5.41 3.71 -15.54
CA ASP A 287 5.79 2.51 -16.31
C ASP A 287 4.91 1.31 -15.98
N PHE A 288 4.33 1.29 -14.80
CA PHE A 288 3.44 0.25 -14.30
C PHE A 288 2.50 0.84 -13.23
N LEU A 289 1.51 0.07 -12.85
CA LEU A 289 0.61 0.45 -11.73
C LEU A 289 0.73 -0.56 -10.60
N GLY A 290 1.11 -0.09 -9.43
CA GLY A 290 1.01 -0.84 -8.19
C GLY A 290 -0.45 -0.91 -7.73
N VAL A 291 -0.86 -2.04 -7.20
CA VAL A 291 -2.22 -2.28 -6.72
C VAL A 291 -2.17 -2.88 -5.31
N ASN A 292 -2.65 -2.13 -4.33
CA ASN A 292 -2.94 -2.67 -3.01
C ASN A 292 -4.41 -3.11 -2.99
N TYR A 293 -4.65 -4.39 -2.72
CA TYR A 293 -5.98 -4.98 -2.73
C TYR A 293 -6.22 -5.82 -1.47
N TYR A 294 -7.24 -5.50 -0.70
CA TYR A 294 -7.58 -6.25 0.52
C TYR A 294 -9.03 -6.72 0.57
N ALA A 295 -9.95 -5.84 0.25
CA ALA A 295 -11.39 -6.10 0.35
C ALA A 295 -12.13 -5.30 -0.71
N THR A 296 -13.33 -5.74 -1.07
CA THR A 296 -14.25 -5.00 -1.92
C THR A 296 -15.24 -4.19 -1.07
N ALA A 297 -15.93 -3.28 -1.72
CA ALA A 297 -16.96 -2.50 -1.08
C ALA A 297 -18.31 -2.67 -1.80
N THR A 298 -19.39 -2.44 -1.07
CA THR A 298 -20.76 -2.44 -1.61
C THR A 298 -21.46 -1.16 -1.21
N VAL A 299 -22.13 -0.53 -2.15
CA VAL A 299 -22.82 0.75 -1.93
C VAL A 299 -24.23 0.72 -2.48
N SER A 300 -25.08 1.58 -1.91
CA SER A 300 -26.43 1.88 -2.41
C SER A 300 -26.59 3.37 -2.64
N ALA A 301 -27.69 3.71 -3.32
CA ALA A 301 -28.04 5.08 -3.59
C ALA A 301 -28.12 5.93 -2.32
N SER A 302 -27.60 7.15 -2.40
CA SER A 302 -27.75 8.14 -1.34
C SER A 302 -29.22 8.42 -1.05
N ARG A 303 -29.54 8.67 0.22
CA ARG A 303 -30.82 9.23 0.63
C ARG A 303 -30.82 10.74 0.70
N ASN A 304 -29.63 11.32 0.83
CA ASN A 304 -29.43 12.75 0.97
C ASN A 304 -30.31 13.36 2.10
N ASP A 305 -30.37 12.67 3.22
CA ASP A 305 -31.20 13.01 4.39
C ASP A 305 -30.36 13.18 5.68
N GLY A 306 -29.02 13.30 5.54
CA GLY A 306 -28.08 13.40 6.63
C GLY A 306 -27.69 12.05 7.26
N THR A 307 -28.14 10.91 6.69
CA THR A 307 -27.86 9.56 7.21
C THR A 307 -26.86 8.75 6.39
N ASP A 308 -26.40 9.28 5.26
CA ASP A 308 -25.52 8.53 4.35
C ASP A 308 -24.15 8.21 4.95
N CYS A 309 -23.65 9.06 5.83
CA CYS A 309 -22.33 8.94 6.46
C CYS A 309 -22.31 8.07 7.72
N GLN A 310 -23.30 7.25 7.97
CA GLN A 310 -23.30 6.36 9.14
C GLN A 310 -22.30 5.22 8.93
N PRO A 311 -21.36 5.01 9.90
CA PRO A 311 -20.40 3.93 9.81
C PRO A 311 -21.12 2.57 9.89
N ARG A 312 -20.63 1.60 9.12
CA ARG A 312 -21.03 0.21 9.24
C ARG A 312 -20.35 -0.40 10.47
N ASN A 313 -21.10 -1.02 11.36
CA ASN A 313 -20.57 -1.65 12.58
C ASN A 313 -19.60 -2.79 12.23
N GLY A 314 -18.45 -2.83 12.91
CA GLY A 314 -17.51 -3.96 12.92
C GLY A 314 -16.43 -3.92 11.81
N ASP A 315 -16.48 -2.99 10.90
CA ASP A 315 -15.51 -2.88 9.81
C ASP A 315 -14.38 -1.91 10.18
N GLN A 316 -13.14 -2.37 10.16
CA GLN A 316 -11.96 -1.51 10.33
C GLN A 316 -11.65 -0.68 9.09
N GLN A 317 -12.00 -1.15 7.92
CA GLN A 317 -12.06 -0.36 6.69
C GLN A 317 -13.39 0.39 6.61
N ILE A 318 -13.78 1.05 7.69
CA ILE A 318 -15.08 1.73 7.83
C ILE A 318 -15.45 2.37 6.51
N MET A 319 -16.32 1.69 5.78
CA MET A 319 -16.93 2.22 4.58
C MET A 319 -17.93 3.27 5.01
N ILE A 320 -17.44 4.50 5.14
CA ILE A 320 -18.29 5.64 5.40
C ILE A 320 -18.91 6.07 4.07
N GLY A 321 -20.22 6.24 4.04
CA GLY A 321 -20.92 6.83 2.92
C GLY A 321 -20.49 8.29 2.70
N GLU A 322 -20.92 8.85 1.59
CA GLU A 322 -20.73 10.26 1.24
C GLU A 322 -22.10 10.88 1.01
N GLU A 323 -22.46 11.86 1.84
CA GLU A 323 -23.78 12.49 1.80
C GLU A 323 -24.11 13.02 0.41
N GLY A 324 -25.27 12.62 -0.13
CA GLY A 324 -25.71 12.99 -1.46
C GLY A 324 -25.02 12.25 -2.62
N VAL A 325 -24.13 11.29 -2.34
CA VAL A 325 -23.33 10.58 -3.36
C VAL A 325 -23.56 9.08 -3.31
N TYR A 326 -23.33 8.44 -2.16
CA TYR A 326 -23.55 7.00 -1.93
C TYR A 326 -23.65 6.67 -0.44
N ARG A 327 -24.20 5.51 -0.15
CA ARG A 327 -24.22 4.91 1.19
C ARG A 327 -23.47 3.60 1.20
N SER A 328 -22.84 3.27 2.31
CA SER A 328 -22.30 1.93 2.54
C SER A 328 -23.42 0.90 2.66
N ALA A 329 -23.26 -0.25 2.04
CA ALA A 329 -24.19 -1.38 2.11
C ALA A 329 -23.44 -2.68 2.46
N LYS A 330 -24.18 -3.67 3.00
CA LYS A 330 -23.63 -4.99 3.29
C LYS A 330 -23.65 -5.86 2.04
N ASN A 331 -22.61 -6.66 1.86
CA ASN A 331 -22.59 -7.73 0.87
C ASN A 331 -22.82 -9.07 1.55
N ASP A 332 -23.98 -9.65 1.36
CA ASP A 332 -24.35 -10.93 1.98
C ASP A 332 -23.74 -12.16 1.26
N TYR A 333 -23.02 -11.97 0.16
CA TYR A 333 -22.39 -13.05 -0.62
C TYR A 333 -20.91 -13.27 -0.26
N LEU A 334 -20.34 -12.42 0.59
CA LEU A 334 -18.91 -12.46 0.92
C LEU A 334 -18.71 -12.85 2.38
N GLU A 335 -17.67 -13.67 2.60
CA GLU A 335 -17.16 -14.00 3.92
C GLU A 335 -16.41 -12.81 4.52
N GLU A 336 -16.29 -12.76 5.83
CA GLU A 336 -15.52 -11.75 6.55
C GLU A 336 -14.36 -12.41 7.30
N THR A 337 -13.21 -11.71 7.37
CA THR A 337 -12.12 -12.08 8.28
C THR A 337 -12.56 -11.86 9.73
N GLU A 338 -11.82 -12.40 10.70
CA GLU A 338 -12.07 -12.12 12.12
C GLU A 338 -12.00 -10.63 12.51
N PHE A 339 -11.43 -9.80 11.63
CA PHE A 339 -11.36 -8.34 11.76
C PHE A 339 -12.40 -7.60 10.89
N GLY A 340 -13.40 -8.28 10.37
CA GLY A 340 -14.52 -7.70 9.63
C GLY A 340 -14.19 -7.26 8.20
N TRP A 341 -13.06 -7.69 7.63
CA TRP A 341 -12.73 -7.39 6.24
C TRP A 341 -13.35 -8.42 5.31
N LEU A 342 -13.98 -7.97 4.23
CA LEU A 342 -14.57 -8.85 3.23
C LEU A 342 -13.50 -9.62 2.46
N ILE A 343 -13.69 -10.93 2.31
CA ILE A 343 -12.82 -11.82 1.54
C ILE A 343 -13.41 -11.97 0.15
N ASP A 344 -12.77 -11.35 -0.83
CA ASP A 344 -13.24 -11.39 -2.22
C ASP A 344 -12.11 -11.58 -3.22
N SER A 345 -11.74 -12.82 -3.46
CA SER A 345 -10.72 -13.13 -4.47
C SER A 345 -11.20 -12.84 -5.91
N VAL A 346 -12.50 -13.00 -6.18
CA VAL A 346 -13.08 -12.69 -7.51
C VAL A 346 -13.06 -11.19 -7.76
N GLY A 347 -13.32 -10.38 -6.74
CA GLY A 347 -13.21 -8.92 -6.81
C GLY A 347 -11.81 -8.46 -7.21
N MET A 348 -10.75 -9.15 -6.78
CA MET A 348 -9.39 -8.85 -7.25
C MET A 348 -9.27 -9.02 -8.77
N ARG A 349 -9.77 -10.14 -9.34
CA ARG A 349 -9.79 -10.32 -10.80
C ARG A 349 -10.59 -9.23 -11.51
N VAL A 350 -11.74 -8.83 -10.96
CA VAL A 350 -12.54 -7.70 -11.50
C VAL A 350 -11.73 -6.42 -11.49
N THR A 351 -11.07 -6.11 -10.37
CA THR A 351 -10.22 -4.92 -10.20
C THR A 351 -9.09 -4.90 -11.23
N LEU A 352 -8.30 -5.97 -11.32
CA LEU A 352 -7.18 -6.07 -12.26
C LEU A 352 -7.63 -5.88 -13.72
N ARG A 353 -8.77 -6.51 -14.12
CA ARG A 353 -9.33 -6.37 -15.46
C ARG A 353 -9.78 -4.94 -15.75
N ARG A 354 -10.44 -4.26 -14.81
CA ARG A 354 -10.89 -2.88 -14.95
C ARG A 354 -9.71 -1.93 -15.11
N ILE A 355 -8.69 -2.05 -14.26
CA ILE A 355 -7.47 -1.23 -14.35
C ILE A 355 -6.77 -1.47 -15.70
N TYR A 356 -6.51 -2.72 -16.06
CA TYR A 356 -5.79 -3.03 -17.29
C TYR A 356 -6.55 -2.61 -18.55
N SER A 357 -7.86 -2.83 -18.58
CA SER A 357 -8.72 -2.39 -19.69
C SER A 357 -8.76 -0.85 -19.86
N ARG A 358 -8.59 -0.09 -18.77
CA ARG A 358 -8.61 1.36 -18.79
C ARG A 358 -7.27 1.99 -19.18
N TYR A 359 -6.16 1.42 -18.70
CA TYR A 359 -4.83 2.05 -18.79
C TYR A 359 -3.84 1.30 -19.66
N ASN A 360 -4.04 -0.01 -19.88
CA ASN A 360 -3.15 -0.88 -20.68
C ASN A 360 -1.67 -0.77 -20.27
N LEU A 361 -1.40 -0.70 -18.96
CA LEU A 361 -0.07 -0.70 -18.37
C LEU A 361 0.15 -1.98 -17.55
N PRO A 362 1.39 -2.49 -17.45
CA PRO A 362 1.71 -3.60 -16.57
C PRO A 362 1.26 -3.35 -15.13
N LEU A 363 0.81 -4.39 -14.43
CA LEU A 363 0.34 -4.31 -13.05
C LEU A 363 1.26 -5.11 -12.14
N ILE A 364 1.47 -4.60 -10.91
CA ILE A 364 2.06 -5.35 -9.79
C ILE A 364 1.06 -5.31 -8.64
N ILE A 365 0.70 -6.44 -8.06
CA ILE A 365 0.03 -6.45 -6.76
C ILE A 365 1.10 -6.15 -5.72
N THR A 366 1.07 -4.95 -5.18
CA THR A 366 2.04 -4.43 -4.22
C THR A 366 1.67 -4.75 -2.78
N GLU A 367 0.38 -4.98 -2.52
CA GLU A 367 -0.12 -5.51 -1.25
C GLU A 367 -1.39 -6.33 -1.46
N ASN A 368 -1.46 -7.48 -0.79
CA ASN A 368 -2.67 -8.27 -0.58
C ASN A 368 -2.42 -9.25 0.56
N GLY A 369 -3.31 -9.34 1.52
CA GLY A 369 -3.09 -10.23 2.65
C GLY A 369 -4.28 -10.29 3.62
N LEU A 370 -4.18 -11.22 4.53
CA LEU A 370 -5.14 -11.45 5.59
C LEU A 370 -4.46 -11.29 6.94
N GLY A 371 -4.97 -10.37 7.76
CA GLY A 371 -4.59 -10.25 9.16
C GLY A 371 -5.40 -11.19 10.04
N ALA A 372 -4.73 -11.89 10.94
CA ALA A 372 -5.33 -12.85 11.85
C ALA A 372 -4.62 -12.87 13.21
N LYS A 373 -5.27 -13.50 14.22
CA LYS A 373 -4.67 -13.76 15.54
C LYS A 373 -3.92 -15.08 15.50
N ASP A 374 -2.67 -15.02 15.10
CA ASP A 374 -1.82 -16.20 15.09
C ASP A 374 -1.33 -16.56 16.49
N THR A 375 -1.30 -17.83 16.81
CA THR A 375 -0.83 -18.37 18.11
C THR A 375 0.17 -19.50 17.88
N ILE A 376 1.13 -19.63 18.81
CA ILE A 376 2.05 -20.76 18.81
C ILE A 376 1.31 -21.96 19.39
N SER A 377 1.21 -23.05 18.64
CA SER A 377 0.60 -24.31 19.05
C SER A 377 1.50 -25.11 19.99
N GLU A 378 0.98 -26.19 20.62
CA GLU A 378 1.73 -27.04 21.55
C GLU A 378 2.97 -27.69 20.93
N ASP A 379 2.97 -27.91 19.62
CA ASP A 379 4.12 -28.42 18.85
C ASP A 379 5.16 -27.33 18.49
N GLY A 380 4.95 -26.08 18.93
CA GLY A 380 5.82 -24.95 18.68
C GLY A 380 5.68 -24.34 17.28
N ARG A 381 4.66 -24.71 16.52
CA ARG A 381 4.38 -24.21 15.16
C ARG A 381 3.24 -23.20 15.16
N ILE A 382 3.10 -22.49 14.07
CA ILE A 382 1.95 -21.63 13.78
C ILE A 382 1.21 -22.19 12.56
N HIS A 383 -0.01 -22.71 12.83
CA HIS A 383 -0.86 -23.30 11.82
C HIS A 383 -1.80 -22.22 11.29
N ASP A 384 -1.52 -21.71 10.09
CA ASP A 384 -2.25 -20.61 9.47
C ASP A 384 -2.90 -21.02 8.12
N ASP A 385 -3.59 -22.16 8.10
CA ASP A 385 -4.29 -22.72 6.93
C ASP A 385 -5.29 -21.72 6.32
N TYR A 386 -5.90 -20.86 7.14
CA TYR A 386 -6.80 -19.79 6.68
C TYR A 386 -6.05 -18.77 5.78
N ARG A 387 -4.75 -18.51 6.05
CA ARG A 387 -3.91 -17.64 5.22
C ARG A 387 -3.57 -18.33 3.90
N ILE A 388 -3.27 -19.62 3.96
CA ILE A 388 -3.02 -20.47 2.78
C ILE A 388 -4.26 -20.47 1.88
N ASP A 389 -5.46 -20.71 2.43
CA ASP A 389 -6.71 -20.70 1.67
C ASP A 389 -6.97 -19.33 1.04
N TYR A 390 -6.83 -18.25 1.82
CA TYR A 390 -7.00 -16.87 1.33
C TYR A 390 -6.09 -16.59 0.15
N LEU A 391 -4.78 -16.82 0.29
CA LEU A 391 -3.80 -16.53 -0.76
C LEU A 391 -3.98 -17.46 -1.97
N SER A 392 -4.29 -18.73 -1.75
CA SER A 392 -4.55 -19.70 -2.81
C SER A 392 -5.72 -19.24 -3.70
N ARG A 393 -6.83 -18.82 -3.10
CA ARG A 393 -7.98 -18.27 -3.84
C ARG A 393 -7.60 -17.01 -4.62
N HIS A 394 -6.81 -16.11 -4.05
CA HIS A 394 -6.36 -14.88 -4.72
C HIS A 394 -5.36 -15.17 -5.85
N PHE A 395 -4.39 -16.06 -5.65
CA PHE A 395 -3.45 -16.45 -6.72
C PHE A 395 -4.15 -17.12 -7.91
N HIS A 396 -5.16 -17.95 -7.64
CA HIS A 396 -5.98 -18.53 -8.70
C HIS A 396 -6.69 -17.45 -9.52
N GLN A 397 -7.25 -16.42 -8.85
CA GLN A 397 -7.91 -15.32 -9.56
C GLN A 397 -6.91 -14.40 -10.29
N ALA A 398 -5.69 -14.23 -9.78
CA ALA A 398 -4.61 -13.56 -10.48
C ALA A 398 -4.22 -14.30 -11.77
N GLN A 399 -4.11 -15.62 -11.72
CA GLN A 399 -3.86 -16.47 -12.90
C GLN A 399 -4.99 -16.38 -13.93
N LEU A 400 -6.24 -16.34 -13.44
CA LEU A 400 -7.40 -16.11 -14.33
C LEU A 400 -7.35 -14.72 -14.96
N ALA A 401 -6.92 -13.67 -14.24
CA ALA A 401 -6.75 -12.33 -14.80
C ALA A 401 -5.68 -12.31 -15.91
N ILE A 402 -4.55 -13.00 -15.73
CA ILE A 402 -3.53 -13.20 -16.76
C ILE A 402 -4.12 -13.92 -17.97
N SER A 403 -4.96 -14.93 -17.75
CA SER A 403 -5.65 -15.66 -18.81
C SER A 403 -6.66 -14.79 -19.56
N ASP A 404 -7.28 -13.82 -18.88
CA ASP A 404 -8.15 -12.78 -19.47
C ASP A 404 -7.36 -11.76 -20.32
N GLY A 405 -6.04 -11.73 -20.23
CA GLY A 405 -5.17 -10.83 -21.00
C GLY A 405 -4.53 -9.71 -20.18
N VAL A 406 -4.69 -9.71 -18.86
CA VAL A 406 -4.02 -8.73 -17.98
C VAL A 406 -2.52 -9.01 -17.96
N GLU A 407 -1.70 -7.98 -18.15
CA GLU A 407 -0.26 -8.02 -17.94
C GLU A 407 0.05 -7.81 -16.45
N LEU A 408 0.04 -8.90 -15.69
CA LEU A 408 0.42 -8.92 -14.30
C LEU A 408 1.86 -9.45 -14.21
N ILE A 409 2.79 -8.63 -13.69
CA ILE A 409 4.22 -8.93 -13.67
C ILE A 409 4.77 -9.29 -12.29
N GLY A 410 3.99 -9.09 -11.23
CA GLY A 410 4.42 -9.43 -9.87
C GLY A 410 3.30 -9.44 -8.85
N TYR A 411 3.58 -10.11 -7.72
CA TYR A 411 2.66 -10.21 -6.59
C TYR A 411 3.44 -10.23 -5.28
N CYS A 412 3.20 -9.24 -4.42
CA CYS A 412 3.83 -9.07 -3.12
C CYS A 412 2.79 -9.14 -2.00
N PRO A 413 2.51 -10.33 -1.42
CA PRO A 413 1.64 -10.42 -0.25
C PRO A 413 2.06 -9.48 0.89
N TRP A 414 1.09 -8.94 1.60
CA TRP A 414 1.26 -8.26 2.86
C TRP A 414 0.98 -9.24 4.01
N ALA A 415 2.01 -9.67 4.75
CA ALA A 415 3.38 -9.18 4.75
C ALA A 415 4.37 -10.36 4.77
N PHE A 416 5.66 -10.06 4.54
CA PHE A 416 6.71 -11.07 4.71
C PHE A 416 6.81 -11.55 6.15
N ILE A 417 6.87 -10.61 7.09
CA ILE A 417 7.04 -10.84 8.53
C ILE A 417 5.90 -10.16 9.29
N ASP A 418 5.54 -10.68 10.45
CA ASP A 418 4.61 -10.00 11.33
C ASP A 418 5.12 -8.60 11.66
N LEU A 419 4.23 -7.65 11.62
CA LEU A 419 4.49 -6.23 11.79
C LEU A 419 3.40 -5.59 12.65
N VAL A 420 3.64 -4.36 13.11
CA VAL A 420 2.65 -3.60 13.84
C VAL A 420 1.54 -3.16 12.89
N SER A 421 0.34 -3.73 13.04
CA SER A 421 -0.83 -3.26 12.28
C SER A 421 -1.19 -1.84 12.71
N THR A 422 -1.53 -0.98 11.75
CA THR A 422 -1.78 0.45 11.96
C THR A 422 -2.82 0.74 13.06
N HIS A 423 -3.82 -0.11 13.24
CA HIS A 423 -4.91 0.11 14.20
C HIS A 423 -5.03 -0.98 15.26
N GLN A 424 -4.38 -2.14 15.09
CA GLN A 424 -4.60 -3.33 15.92
C GLN A 424 -3.29 -3.90 16.49
N GLY A 425 -2.19 -3.15 16.39
CA GLY A 425 -0.91 -3.56 16.94
C GLY A 425 -0.43 -4.93 16.45
N TYR A 426 0.18 -5.69 17.33
CA TYR A 426 0.61 -7.06 17.05
C TYR A 426 -0.51 -8.12 17.15
N GLY A 427 -1.65 -7.77 17.71
CA GLY A 427 -2.81 -8.66 17.76
C GLY A 427 -3.36 -9.05 16.40
N LYS A 428 -3.06 -8.28 15.35
CA LYS A 428 -3.41 -8.56 13.96
C LYS A 428 -2.16 -8.83 13.13
N ARG A 429 -1.87 -10.09 12.87
CA ARG A 429 -0.65 -10.57 12.23
C ARG A 429 -0.88 -10.92 10.78
N TYR A 430 0.09 -10.58 9.92
CA TYR A 430 -0.03 -10.73 8.47
C TYR A 430 1.10 -11.59 7.86
N GLY A 431 2.21 -11.76 8.58
CA GLY A 431 3.44 -12.32 8.02
C GLY A 431 3.39 -13.81 7.70
N PHE A 432 4.26 -14.26 6.82
CA PHE A 432 4.68 -15.64 6.66
C PHE A 432 5.62 -16.07 7.80
N VAL A 433 6.28 -15.10 8.41
CA VAL A 433 7.17 -15.28 9.56
C VAL A 433 6.55 -14.62 10.77
N TYR A 434 6.31 -15.42 11.80
CA TYR A 434 5.84 -14.95 13.10
C TYR A 434 6.99 -14.30 13.86
N VAL A 435 6.72 -13.15 14.49
CA VAL A 435 7.64 -12.49 15.43
C VAL A 435 7.14 -12.73 16.83
N ASP A 436 7.96 -13.42 17.66
CA ASP A 436 7.58 -13.73 19.03
C ASP A 436 7.67 -12.51 19.93
N ARG A 437 6.58 -11.74 19.91
CA ARG A 437 6.30 -10.63 20.82
C ARG A 437 4.79 -10.46 20.99
N GLU A 438 4.41 -9.83 22.08
CA GLU A 438 3.05 -9.38 22.36
C GLU A 438 2.96 -7.83 22.29
N GLU A 439 1.79 -7.28 22.60
CA GLU A 439 1.60 -5.82 22.58
C GLU A 439 2.55 -5.11 23.55
N ASP A 440 2.60 -5.57 24.82
CA ASP A 440 3.37 -4.95 25.89
C ASP A 440 4.64 -5.75 26.28
N ASP A 441 4.91 -6.89 25.63
CA ASP A 441 6.04 -7.74 25.91
C ASP A 441 6.84 -8.04 24.63
N LEU A 442 8.04 -7.50 24.54
CA LEU A 442 8.93 -7.70 23.38
C LEU A 442 9.49 -9.11 23.28
N LYS A 443 9.48 -9.88 24.36
CA LYS A 443 10.12 -11.21 24.43
C LYS A 443 11.51 -11.18 23.77
N GLU A 444 11.82 -12.18 22.95
CA GLU A 444 13.11 -12.27 22.24
C GLU A 444 13.00 -11.80 20.76
N LEU A 445 11.82 -11.37 20.30
CA LEU A 445 11.56 -11.03 18.91
C LEU A 445 11.99 -12.16 17.94
N LYS A 446 11.91 -13.41 18.37
CA LYS A 446 12.32 -14.57 17.59
C LYS A 446 11.47 -14.73 16.33
N ARG A 447 12.12 -15.10 15.22
CA ARG A 447 11.47 -15.41 13.95
C ARG A 447 11.07 -16.88 13.90
N ILE A 448 9.78 -17.16 13.71
CA ILE A 448 9.24 -18.52 13.59
C ILE A 448 8.49 -18.62 12.26
N LYS A 449 8.87 -19.55 11.40
CA LYS A 449 8.20 -19.76 10.11
C LYS A 449 6.82 -20.38 10.34
N LYS A 450 5.79 -19.79 9.73
CA LYS A 450 4.42 -20.32 9.77
C LYS A 450 4.24 -21.42 8.71
N ASP A 451 3.12 -22.13 8.75
CA ASP A 451 2.83 -23.16 7.72
C ASP A 451 2.69 -22.52 6.34
N SER A 452 2.14 -21.32 6.26
CA SER A 452 2.07 -20.54 5.01
C SER A 452 3.43 -20.21 4.41
N PHE A 453 4.51 -20.14 5.22
CA PHE A 453 5.87 -19.95 4.69
C PHE A 453 6.28 -21.12 3.78
N TYR A 454 6.09 -22.35 4.22
CA TYR A 454 6.47 -23.54 3.45
C TYR A 454 5.54 -23.75 2.24
N TRP A 455 4.26 -23.43 2.39
CA TRP A 455 3.33 -23.44 1.29
C TRP A 455 3.73 -22.43 0.20
N TYR A 456 4.02 -21.18 0.58
CA TYR A 456 4.39 -20.15 -0.38
C TYR A 456 5.74 -20.41 -1.05
N GLN A 457 6.69 -21.02 -0.31
CA GLN A 457 7.96 -21.52 -0.88
C GLN A 457 7.70 -22.48 -2.05
N ASN A 458 6.74 -23.39 -1.90
CA ASN A 458 6.35 -24.31 -2.97
C ASN A 458 5.67 -23.59 -4.16
N VAL A 459 4.83 -22.59 -3.91
CA VAL A 459 4.23 -21.75 -4.96
C VAL A 459 5.30 -21.06 -5.79
N ILE A 460 6.26 -20.42 -5.13
CA ILE A 460 7.37 -19.73 -5.82
C ILE A 460 8.20 -20.71 -6.64
N LYS A 461 8.56 -21.85 -6.06
CA LYS A 461 9.35 -22.90 -6.73
C LYS A 461 8.67 -23.44 -7.99
N ASN A 462 7.35 -23.56 -7.98
CA ASN A 462 6.56 -24.09 -9.09
C ASN A 462 6.05 -22.99 -10.04
N ASN A 463 6.40 -21.73 -9.78
CA ASN A 463 5.89 -20.56 -10.48
C ASN A 463 4.35 -20.55 -10.58
N GLY A 464 3.68 -20.90 -9.47
CA GLY A 464 2.22 -20.94 -9.39
C GLY A 464 1.68 -22.01 -8.45
N LEU A 465 0.37 -22.13 -8.40
CA LEU A 465 -0.30 -23.17 -7.64
C LEU A 465 -0.10 -24.54 -8.31
N ASN A 466 0.13 -25.57 -7.50
CA ASN A 466 0.08 -26.94 -8.00
C ASN A 466 -1.36 -27.30 -8.39
N ASN A 467 -1.55 -27.76 -9.63
CA ASN A 467 -2.83 -28.29 -10.11
C ASN A 467 -3.19 -29.61 -9.44
#